data_4b2fe29f345bd46d21ac78ab56715903
#
_entry.id   4b2fe29f345bd46d21ac78ab56715903
#
_cell.length_a   1.000
_cell.length_b   1.000
_cell.length_c   1.000
_cell.angle_alpha   90.00
_cell.angle_beta   90.00
_cell.angle_gamma   90.00
#
_symmetry.space_group_name_H-M   'P 1'
#
loop_
_entity.id
_entity.type
_entity.pdbx_description
1 polymer ?
#
loop_
_entity_poly.entity_id
_entity_poly.type
_entity_poly.pdbx_seq_one_letter_code
_entity_poly.pdbx_strand_id
1 'polypeptide(L)'
;MEDKLEEIFSLQKGLTEMMNLDRYPDDTEGRISALCTAMIHEAVELQRTTNWKWWKKPTEFNQAEAREELADIWHFLIQASLELGLTPDDILKEYQGKMKLIDNDKKMVIRLVSVA
;
A
#
# COMPACT_ATOMS: atom_id res chain seq x y z
N MET A 1 -10.12 -4.04 -23.71
CA MET A 1 -9.16 -4.60 -22.76
C MET A 1 -9.43 -4.04 -21.39
N GLU A 2 -9.72 -4.90 -20.42
CA GLU A 2 -9.99 -4.45 -19.06
C GLU A 2 -8.72 -3.89 -18.42
N ASP A 3 -8.86 -2.74 -17.78
CA ASP A 3 -7.80 -2.15 -16.98
C ASP A 3 -7.83 -2.79 -15.58
N LYS A 4 -6.82 -3.56 -15.27
CA LYS A 4 -6.73 -4.29 -14.00
C LYS A 4 -6.68 -3.38 -12.78
N LEU A 5 -6.00 -2.24 -12.88
CA LEU A 5 -5.94 -1.28 -11.78
C LEU A 5 -7.31 -0.63 -11.55
N GLU A 6 -8.01 -0.31 -12.61
CA GLU A 6 -9.38 0.20 -12.55
C GLU A 6 -10.31 -0.80 -11.86
N GLU A 7 -10.17 -2.09 -12.19
CA GLU A 7 -10.93 -3.16 -11.54
C GLU A 7 -10.62 -3.24 -10.06
N ILE A 8 -9.35 -3.17 -9.67
CA ILE A 8 -8.93 -3.18 -8.26
C ILE A 8 -9.56 -2.00 -7.51
N PHE A 9 -9.53 -0.81 -8.09
CA PHE A 9 -10.17 0.38 -7.50
C PHE A 9 -11.66 0.16 -7.31
N SER A 10 -12.33 -0.40 -8.31
CA SER A 10 -13.76 -0.69 -8.27
C SER A 10 -14.12 -1.68 -7.17
N LEU A 11 -13.35 -2.75 -7.04
CA LEU A 11 -13.54 -3.76 -5.99
C LEU A 11 -13.36 -3.15 -4.59
N GLN A 12 -12.34 -2.32 -4.40
CA GLN A 12 -12.10 -1.66 -3.12
C GLN A 12 -13.23 -0.70 -2.76
N LYS A 13 -13.74 0.03 -3.73
CA LYS A 13 -14.87 0.93 -3.54
C LYS A 13 -16.11 0.17 -3.07
N GLY A 14 -16.39 -0.98 -3.70
CA GLY A 14 -17.48 -1.85 -3.32
C GLY A 14 -17.33 -2.41 -1.91
N LEU A 15 -16.13 -2.78 -1.53
CA LEU A 15 -15.83 -3.25 -0.17
C LEU A 15 -16.12 -2.16 0.86
N THR A 16 -15.68 -0.93 0.61
CA THR A 16 -15.89 0.21 1.49
C THR A 16 -17.38 0.47 1.73
N GLU A 17 -18.19 0.35 0.68
CA GLU A 17 -19.64 0.55 0.76
C GLU A 17 -20.34 -0.50 1.65
N MET A 18 -19.73 -1.66 1.82
CA MET A 18 -20.25 -2.77 2.63
C MET A 18 -19.80 -2.71 4.08
N MET A 19 -18.81 -1.90 4.40
CA MET A 19 -18.23 -1.83 5.74
C MET A 19 -19.00 -0.89 6.66
N ASN A 20 -19.00 -1.21 7.96
CA ASN A 20 -19.45 -0.27 8.98
C ASN A 20 -18.34 0.76 9.24
N LEU A 21 -18.60 2.00 8.87
CA LEU A 21 -17.61 3.09 8.97
C LEU A 21 -17.90 4.06 10.13
N ASP A 22 -18.69 3.64 11.13
CA ASP A 22 -19.07 4.50 12.26
C ASP A 22 -17.87 5.07 13.01
N ARG A 23 -16.77 4.31 13.06
CA ARG A 23 -15.54 4.71 13.74
C ARG A 23 -14.46 5.21 12.80
N TYR A 24 -14.74 5.25 11.52
CA TYR A 24 -13.79 5.76 10.53
C TYR A 24 -13.71 7.29 10.67
N PRO A 25 -12.51 7.90 10.60
CA PRO A 25 -12.39 9.36 10.69
C PRO A 25 -13.26 10.08 9.65
N ASP A 26 -13.73 11.27 9.99
CA ASP A 26 -14.66 12.03 9.15
C ASP A 26 -13.97 12.85 8.07
N ASP A 27 -12.67 13.14 8.24
CA ASP A 27 -11.92 14.00 7.32
C ASP A 27 -10.84 13.20 6.58
N THR A 28 -10.41 13.72 5.44
CA THR A 28 -9.40 13.07 4.58
C THR A 28 -8.08 12.89 5.32
N GLU A 29 -7.59 13.90 6.01
CA GLU A 29 -6.32 13.83 6.75
C GLU A 29 -6.36 12.71 7.79
N GLY A 30 -7.41 12.64 8.59
CA GLY A 30 -7.58 11.60 9.59
C GLY A 30 -7.66 10.20 8.98
N ARG A 31 -8.35 10.06 7.86
CA ARG A 31 -8.46 8.81 7.12
C ARG A 31 -7.11 8.34 6.61
N ILE A 32 -6.34 9.25 6.01
CA ILE A 32 -4.98 8.92 5.53
C ILE A 32 -4.10 8.49 6.70
N SER A 33 -4.15 9.21 7.81
CA SER A 33 -3.38 8.86 9.01
C SER A 33 -3.73 7.46 9.53
N ALA A 34 -5.02 7.15 9.62
CA ALA A 34 -5.50 5.84 10.08
C ALA A 34 -5.07 4.72 9.11
N LEU A 35 -5.14 4.98 7.80
CA LEU A 35 -4.73 4.01 6.79
C LEU A 35 -3.22 3.78 6.81
N CYS A 36 -2.43 4.82 7.08
CA CYS A 36 -0.98 4.66 7.28
C CYS A 36 -0.68 3.75 8.46
N THR A 37 -1.37 3.93 9.57
CA THR A 37 -1.23 3.05 10.74
C THR A 37 -1.56 1.60 10.38
N ALA A 38 -2.65 1.40 9.66
CA ALA A 38 -3.04 0.06 9.20
C ALA A 38 -1.97 -0.56 8.30
N MET A 39 -1.42 0.21 7.36
CA MET A 39 -0.36 -0.27 6.47
C MET A 39 0.91 -0.65 7.22
N ILE A 40 1.28 0.13 8.25
CA ILE A 40 2.44 -0.17 9.10
C ILE A 40 2.25 -1.52 9.80
N HIS A 41 1.08 -1.74 10.39
CA HIS A 41 0.78 -2.99 11.07
C HIS A 41 0.75 -4.18 10.11
N GLU A 42 0.18 -4.01 8.93
CA GLU A 42 0.18 -5.06 7.91
C GLU A 42 1.59 -5.35 7.38
N ALA A 43 2.44 -4.32 7.27
CA ALA A 43 3.85 -4.51 6.91
C ALA A 43 4.57 -5.36 7.96
N VAL A 44 4.28 -5.16 9.25
CA VAL A 44 4.82 -5.99 10.33
C VAL A 44 4.32 -7.44 10.21
N GLU A 45 3.03 -7.63 9.91
CA GLU A 45 2.47 -8.97 9.70
C GLU A 45 3.15 -9.68 8.52
N LEU A 46 3.39 -8.96 7.43
CA LEU A 46 4.15 -9.49 6.28
C LEU A 46 5.57 -9.86 6.71
N GLN A 47 6.26 -9.00 7.45
CA GLN A 47 7.61 -9.24 7.93
C GLN A 47 7.69 -10.49 8.80
N ARG A 48 6.64 -10.76 9.60
CA ARG A 48 6.58 -11.95 10.46
C ARG A 48 6.55 -13.27 9.69
N THR A 49 6.24 -13.25 8.40
CA THR A 49 6.31 -14.44 7.56
C THR A 49 7.75 -14.78 7.17
N THR A 50 8.71 -13.92 7.47
CA THR A 50 10.12 -14.04 7.10
C THR A 50 10.99 -14.35 8.30
N ASN A 51 12.23 -14.75 8.05
CA ASN A 51 13.24 -14.97 9.09
C ASN A 51 13.98 -13.65 9.42
N TRP A 52 13.25 -12.60 9.72
CA TRP A 52 13.84 -11.29 10.02
C TRP A 52 14.61 -11.27 11.35
N LYS A 53 14.26 -12.19 12.27
CA LYS A 53 15.01 -12.37 13.53
C LYS A 53 16.23 -13.24 13.25
N TRP A 54 17.29 -12.62 12.80
CA TRP A 54 18.53 -13.31 12.40
C TRP A 54 19.17 -14.10 13.54
N TRP A 55 18.85 -13.78 14.79
CA TRP A 55 19.37 -14.46 15.99
C TRP A 55 18.58 -15.72 16.37
N LYS A 56 17.49 -16.00 15.71
CA LYS A 56 16.69 -17.20 15.94
C LYS A 56 16.92 -18.24 14.86
N LYS A 57 16.65 -19.51 15.21
CA LYS A 57 16.72 -20.61 14.25
C LYS A 57 15.75 -20.34 13.09
N PRO A 58 16.22 -20.41 11.84
CA PRO A 58 15.34 -20.15 10.71
C PRO A 58 14.28 -21.22 10.53
N THR A 59 13.11 -20.80 10.03
CA THR A 59 12.03 -21.69 9.61
C THR A 59 11.84 -21.53 8.11
N GLU A 60 11.09 -22.43 7.49
CA GLU A 60 10.79 -22.33 6.07
C GLU A 60 9.91 -21.09 5.82
N PHE A 61 10.23 -20.33 4.77
CA PHE A 61 9.45 -19.17 4.35
C PHE A 61 8.09 -19.60 3.81
N ASN A 62 7.01 -19.13 4.43
CA ASN A 62 5.65 -19.39 3.97
C ASN A 62 5.23 -18.34 2.94
N GLN A 63 5.49 -18.62 1.68
CA GLN A 63 5.22 -17.70 0.59
C GLN A 63 3.72 -17.43 0.40
N ALA A 64 2.87 -18.42 0.64
CA ALA A 64 1.43 -18.26 0.51
C ALA A 64 0.89 -17.24 1.53
N GLU A 65 1.32 -17.36 2.78
CA GLU A 65 0.95 -16.41 3.84
C GLU A 65 1.49 -14.99 3.54
N ALA A 66 2.73 -14.91 3.06
CA ALA A 66 3.33 -13.62 2.67
C ALA A 66 2.51 -12.92 1.58
N ARG A 67 2.01 -13.68 0.62
CA ARG A 67 1.16 -13.12 -0.46
C ARG A 67 -0.16 -12.59 0.08
N GLU A 68 -0.77 -13.27 1.04
CA GLU A 68 -2.01 -12.82 1.67
C GLU A 68 -1.79 -11.52 2.45
N GLU A 69 -0.71 -11.45 3.23
CA GLU A 69 -0.39 -10.24 4.00
C GLU A 69 -0.05 -9.06 3.09
N LEU A 70 0.62 -9.31 1.98
CA LEU A 70 0.90 -8.27 0.99
C LEU A 70 -0.40 -7.75 0.35
N ALA A 71 -1.36 -8.63 0.09
CA ALA A 71 -2.66 -8.24 -0.44
C ALA A 71 -3.40 -7.31 0.53
N ASP A 72 -3.28 -7.53 1.83
CA ASP A 72 -3.89 -6.64 2.84
C ASP A 72 -3.31 -5.23 2.75
N ILE A 73 -2.00 -5.11 2.52
CA ILE A 73 -1.36 -3.80 2.30
C ILE A 73 -1.94 -3.12 1.06
N TRP A 74 -2.14 -3.87 -0.01
CA TRP A 74 -2.75 -3.34 -1.24
C TRP A 74 -4.16 -2.79 -0.97
N HIS A 75 -4.97 -3.47 -0.16
CA HIS A 75 -6.31 -2.97 0.20
C HIS A 75 -6.24 -1.59 0.84
N PHE A 76 -5.37 -1.39 1.82
CA PHE A 76 -5.22 -0.10 2.50
C PHE A 76 -4.59 0.95 1.58
N LEU A 77 -3.66 0.55 0.73
CA LEU A 77 -3.03 1.45 -0.24
C LEU A 77 -4.06 2.00 -1.25
N ILE A 78 -4.90 1.13 -1.79
CA ILE A 78 -5.94 1.54 -2.73
C ILE A 78 -6.99 2.40 -2.01
N GLN A 79 -7.36 2.06 -0.79
CA GLN A 79 -8.28 2.88 -0.01
C GLN A 79 -7.72 4.28 0.21
N ALA A 80 -6.44 4.40 0.55
CA ALA A 80 -5.78 5.70 0.69
C ALA A 80 -5.81 6.50 -0.61
N SER A 81 -5.61 5.83 -1.74
CA SER A 81 -5.69 6.45 -3.06
C SER A 81 -7.09 7.00 -3.32
N LEU A 82 -8.13 6.22 -3.00
CA LEU A 82 -9.52 6.65 -3.13
C LEU A 82 -9.83 7.85 -2.21
N GLU A 83 -9.32 7.85 -1.00
CA GLU A 83 -9.53 8.95 -0.05
C GLU A 83 -8.89 10.26 -0.52
N LEU A 84 -7.79 10.18 -1.26
CA LEU A 84 -7.15 11.35 -1.87
C LEU A 84 -7.78 11.75 -3.21
N GLY A 85 -8.82 11.04 -3.63
CA GLY A 85 -9.51 11.33 -4.89
C GLY A 85 -8.72 10.94 -6.13
N LEU A 86 -7.74 10.03 -5.98
CA LEU A 86 -6.92 9.59 -7.11
C LEU A 86 -7.63 8.52 -7.93
N THR A 87 -7.47 8.61 -9.24
CA THR A 87 -7.90 7.59 -10.19
C THR A 87 -6.70 6.73 -10.58
N PRO A 88 -6.91 5.58 -11.25
CA PRO A 88 -5.78 4.82 -11.81
C PRO A 88 -4.89 5.64 -12.74
N ASP A 89 -5.47 6.52 -13.54
CA ASP A 89 -4.70 7.43 -14.42
C ASP A 89 -3.84 8.39 -13.61
N ASP A 90 -4.36 8.89 -12.48
CA ASP A 90 -3.60 9.77 -11.58
C ASP A 90 -2.40 9.04 -10.97
N ILE A 91 -2.58 7.78 -10.58
CA ILE A 91 -1.49 6.95 -10.06
C ILE A 91 -0.39 6.79 -11.12
N LEU A 92 -0.78 6.49 -12.36
CA LEU A 92 0.19 6.38 -13.46
C LEU A 92 0.96 7.68 -13.66
N LYS A 93 0.27 8.82 -13.65
CA LYS A 93 0.90 10.13 -13.79
C LYS A 93 1.89 10.43 -12.68
N GLU A 94 1.55 10.09 -11.43
CA GLU A 94 2.45 10.26 -10.29
C GLU A 94 3.72 9.41 -10.45
N TYR A 95 3.57 8.15 -10.88
CA TYR A 95 4.71 7.28 -11.16
C TYR A 95 5.59 7.82 -12.27
N GLN A 96 4.99 8.28 -13.36
CA GLN A 96 5.71 8.85 -14.50
C GLN A 96 6.50 10.09 -14.07
N GLY A 97 5.88 10.96 -13.27
CA GLY A 97 6.53 12.15 -12.72
C GLY A 97 7.73 11.81 -11.83
N LYS A 98 7.57 10.85 -10.95
CA LYS A 98 8.66 10.37 -10.08
C LYS A 98 9.79 9.73 -10.88
N MET A 99 9.47 8.93 -11.89
CA MET A 99 10.49 8.31 -12.74
C MET A 99 11.32 9.35 -13.48
N LYS A 100 10.70 10.44 -13.96
CA LYS A 100 11.44 11.55 -14.59
C LYS A 100 12.41 12.21 -13.61
N LEU A 101 11.99 12.42 -12.37
CA LEU A 101 12.84 13.00 -11.34
C LEU A 101 14.02 12.08 -11.01
N ILE A 102 13.78 10.78 -10.95
CA ILE A 102 14.82 9.78 -10.69
C ILE A 102 15.84 9.78 -11.84
N ASP A 103 15.38 9.79 -13.10
CA ASP A 103 16.25 9.80 -14.29
C ASP A 103 17.12 11.05 -14.35
N ASN A 104 16.59 12.20 -13.90
CA ASN A 104 17.28 13.49 -13.96
C ASN A 104 18.16 13.75 -12.73
N ASP A 105 17.90 13.12 -11.60
CA ASP A 105 18.61 13.38 -10.35
C ASP A 105 18.86 12.07 -9.58
N LYS A 106 20.10 11.58 -9.67
CA LYS A 106 20.54 10.36 -8.99
C LYS A 106 20.37 10.43 -7.47
N LYS A 107 20.34 11.64 -6.89
CA LYS A 107 20.08 11.82 -5.45
C LYS A 107 18.66 11.40 -5.07
N MET A 108 17.72 11.52 -5.99
CA MET A 108 16.33 11.07 -5.76
C MET A 108 16.24 9.56 -5.59
N VAL A 109 17.07 8.80 -6.32
CA VAL A 109 17.14 7.34 -6.18
C VAL A 109 17.52 6.97 -4.74
N ILE A 110 18.56 7.62 -4.21
CA ILE A 110 19.02 7.38 -2.85
C ILE A 110 17.93 7.73 -1.85
N ARG A 111 17.23 8.83 -2.05
CA ARG A 111 16.13 9.24 -1.17
C ARG A 111 14.96 8.24 -1.17
N LEU A 112 14.61 7.68 -2.33
CA LEU A 112 13.53 6.71 -2.45
C LEU A 112 13.85 5.39 -1.76
N VAL A 113 15.10 4.92 -1.84
CA VAL A 113 15.51 3.65 -1.21
C VAL A 113 15.88 3.80 0.26
N SER A 114 16.23 4.99 0.72
CA SER A 114 16.65 5.21 2.11
C SER A 114 15.52 5.70 3.02
N VAL A 115 14.35 5.99 2.50
CA VAL A 115 13.19 6.33 3.32
C VAL A 115 12.74 5.09 4.07
N ALA A 116 12.89 5.14 5.34
CA ALA A 116 12.46 4.07 6.22
C ALA A 116 11.00 4.21 6.58
#